data_d314203953076b86f29b335c813b90bf
#
_entry.id   d314203953076b86f29b335c813b90bf
#
_cell.length_a   1.000
_cell.length_b   1.000
_cell.length_c   1.000
_cell.angle_alpha   90.00
_cell.angle_beta   90.00
_cell.angle_gamma   90.00
#
_symmetry.space_group_name_H-M   'P 1'
#
loop_
_entity.id
_entity.type
_entity.pdbx_description
1 polymer ?
#
loop_
_entity_poly.entity_id
_entity_poly.type
_entity_poly.pdbx_seq_one_letter_code
_entity_poly.pdbx_strand_id
1 'polypeptide(L)'
;MQIKSINIDCHFTDNGINSKPSTIFCSNHSTLQFLVSVVTLFDEKSMMKLRATCQLDYHFSQPTPAVFLLRPQSGLAQQIIQEEWQVTPLLAVTSYNDNFGNLCDRVLFPMGDYQVSLTVELYTSERIDVAPGMPNTPIEQLPSDTMVYLLPSRYCLPEFLLQEAQMITQDFAEGYDKAAAICAYIHQNFTYQYGSSTADTTALETWQHKKGVCRDFAHLGISLSRALDMPARMVVGYLYQLDPMDLHAWYEVFIGDRWYTFDATQSAPKGGRVILGYGRDAADVAFATFFAPFELKDMKVNVEKID
;
A
#
# COMPACT_ATOMS: atom_id res chain seq x y z
N MET A 1 8.91 -9.67 -25.28
CA MET A 1 7.82 -8.70 -25.41
C MET A 1 8.46 -7.31 -25.41
N GLN A 2 8.48 -6.65 -26.58
CA GLN A 2 9.20 -5.37 -26.75
C GLN A 2 8.31 -4.23 -26.26
N ILE A 3 8.79 -3.47 -25.28
CA ILE A 3 8.17 -2.20 -24.89
C ILE A 3 8.76 -1.12 -25.80
N LYS A 4 7.90 -0.53 -26.65
CA LYS A 4 8.26 0.66 -27.44
C LYS A 4 8.04 1.89 -26.58
N SER A 5 9.11 2.66 -26.34
CA SER A 5 9.04 3.99 -25.76
C SER A 5 8.52 4.99 -26.80
N ILE A 6 7.54 5.82 -26.41
CA ILE A 6 7.11 6.98 -27.18
C ILE A 6 7.89 8.18 -26.66
N ASN A 7 8.77 8.74 -27.49
CA ASN A 7 9.43 10.02 -27.24
C ASN A 7 8.47 11.15 -27.59
N ILE A 8 8.25 12.06 -26.64
CA ILE A 8 7.63 13.37 -26.89
C ILE A 8 8.76 14.39 -26.73
N ASP A 9 9.16 15.00 -27.85
CA ASP A 9 10.10 16.12 -27.86
C ASP A 9 9.42 17.39 -27.38
N CYS A 10 9.83 17.91 -26.21
CA CYS A 10 9.49 19.25 -25.77
C CYS A 10 10.67 20.19 -25.98
N HIS A 11 10.55 21.10 -26.93
CA HIS A 11 11.47 22.23 -27.10
C HIS A 11 11.25 23.26 -25.98
N PHE A 12 12.26 23.44 -25.13
CA PHE A 12 12.35 24.59 -24.23
C PHE A 12 13.22 25.67 -24.88
N THR A 13 12.67 26.86 -25.05
CA THR A 13 13.42 28.09 -25.40
C THR A 13 13.90 28.76 -24.12
N ASP A 14 15.20 28.94 -24.05
CA ASP A 14 15.93 29.64 -22.98
C ASP A 14 15.61 31.12 -23.01
N ASN A 15 15.16 31.70 -21.89
CA ASN A 15 15.19 33.13 -21.64
C ASN A 15 15.78 33.37 -20.25
N GLY A 16 17.03 33.81 -20.24
CA GLY A 16 17.78 34.14 -19.06
C GLY A 16 17.30 35.42 -18.35
N ILE A 17 17.25 35.36 -17.02
CA ILE A 17 17.36 36.57 -16.17
C ILE A 17 18.23 36.24 -14.96
N ASN A 18 19.32 36.98 -14.85
CA ASN A 18 20.23 37.08 -13.72
C ASN A 18 19.54 37.72 -12.48
N SER A 19 19.59 37.08 -11.31
CA SER A 19 19.51 37.81 -10.04
C SER A 19 20.27 37.08 -8.93
N LYS A 20 21.09 37.83 -8.20
CA LYS A 20 21.99 37.43 -7.10
C LYS A 20 21.22 36.95 -5.85
N PRO A 21 21.78 36.08 -5.02
CA PRO A 21 21.13 35.61 -3.80
C PRO A 21 21.29 36.66 -2.67
N SER A 22 20.17 37.08 -2.08
CA SER A 22 20.12 37.82 -0.83
C SER A 22 19.91 36.85 0.32
N THR A 23 20.87 36.85 1.24
CA THR A 23 20.84 36.09 2.50
C THR A 23 19.79 36.68 3.44
N ILE A 24 18.74 35.89 3.75
CA ILE A 24 17.79 36.24 4.81
C ILE A 24 18.07 35.31 6.00
N PHE A 25 18.53 35.92 7.09
CA PHE A 25 18.54 35.29 8.42
C PHE A 25 17.09 35.19 8.91
N CYS A 26 16.60 33.99 9.12
CA CYS A 26 15.34 33.75 9.80
C CYS A 26 15.63 33.03 11.12
N SER A 27 15.30 33.73 12.23
CA SER A 27 15.50 33.31 13.61
C SER A 27 14.59 32.11 13.95
N ASN A 28 15.21 31.05 14.45
CA ASN A 28 14.60 29.82 14.93
C ASN A 28 13.72 30.06 16.18
N HIS A 29 12.39 30.11 16.00
CA HIS A 29 11.42 29.91 17.11
C HIS A 29 10.19 29.13 16.72
N SER A 30 10.00 28.78 15.43
CA SER A 30 8.82 28.03 14.95
C SER A 30 9.00 26.51 14.85
N THR A 31 10.23 26.01 14.84
CA THR A 31 10.53 24.58 14.65
C THR A 31 10.26 23.73 15.90
N LEU A 32 10.36 24.32 17.10
CA LEU A 32 10.10 23.59 18.35
C LEU A 32 8.58 23.40 18.62
N GLN A 33 7.74 24.34 18.16
CA GLN A 33 6.28 24.20 18.32
C GLN A 33 5.66 23.17 17.37
N PHE A 34 6.25 22.93 16.19
CA PHE A 34 5.80 21.90 15.26
C PHE A 34 6.14 20.49 15.74
N LEU A 35 7.26 20.29 16.39
CA LEU A 35 7.65 18.98 16.95
C LEU A 35 6.78 18.57 18.15
N VAL A 36 6.30 19.52 18.95
CA VAL A 36 5.43 19.24 20.11
C VAL A 36 4.00 18.93 19.68
N SER A 37 3.50 19.47 18.56
CA SER A 37 2.13 19.18 18.08
C SER A 37 2.00 17.85 17.33
N VAL A 38 3.08 17.25 16.85
CA VAL A 38 3.05 15.91 16.21
C VAL A 38 3.03 14.79 17.26
N VAL A 39 3.62 15.01 18.43
CA VAL A 39 3.64 14.00 19.52
C VAL A 39 2.27 13.84 20.21
N THR A 40 1.36 14.80 20.10
CA THR A 40 0.03 14.74 20.74
C THR A 40 -1.07 14.06 19.90
N LEU A 41 -0.75 13.58 18.70
CA LEU A 41 -1.75 12.89 17.83
C LEU A 41 -1.82 11.37 18.05
N PHE A 42 -0.88 10.79 18.79
CA PHE A 42 -0.94 9.38 19.16
C PHE A 42 -1.53 9.25 20.57
N ASP A 43 -2.74 8.73 20.69
CA ASP A 43 -3.26 8.27 21.99
C ASP A 43 -2.42 7.04 22.41
N GLU A 44 -1.43 7.25 23.27
CA GLU A 44 -0.51 6.20 23.75
C GLU A 44 -1.24 4.97 24.31
N LYS A 45 -2.51 5.10 24.71
CA LYS A 45 -3.33 4.01 25.25
C LYS A 45 -3.87 3.06 24.19
N SER A 46 -3.76 3.41 22.90
CA SER A 46 -4.27 2.58 21.79
C SER A 46 -3.17 2.03 20.87
N MET A 47 -1.90 2.22 21.24
CA MET A 47 -0.76 1.74 20.46
C MET A 47 -0.29 0.38 20.96
N MET A 48 0.11 -0.48 20.01
CA MET A 48 0.79 -1.74 20.30
C MET A 48 2.20 -1.70 19.71
N LYS A 49 3.14 -2.32 20.42
CA LYS A 49 4.50 -2.55 19.94
C LYS A 49 4.55 -3.91 19.27
N LEU A 50 4.98 -3.93 18.00
CA LEU A 50 5.10 -5.14 17.21
C LEU A 50 6.54 -5.36 16.78
N ARG A 51 6.90 -6.64 16.64
CA ARG A 51 8.04 -7.09 15.85
C ARG A 51 7.51 -7.85 14.64
N ALA A 52 7.88 -7.40 13.45
CA ALA A 52 7.61 -8.09 12.20
C ALA A 52 8.92 -8.61 11.61
N THR A 53 8.90 -9.85 11.13
CA THR A 53 10.03 -10.48 10.44
C THR A 53 9.59 -11.03 9.11
N CYS A 54 10.43 -10.89 8.09
CA CYS A 54 10.24 -11.46 6.77
C CYS A 54 11.56 -12.04 6.29
N GLN A 55 11.55 -13.30 5.87
CA GLN A 55 12.70 -13.97 5.26
C GLN A 55 12.26 -14.58 3.94
N LEU A 56 13.01 -14.30 2.89
CA LEU A 56 12.75 -14.76 1.51
C LEU A 56 14.03 -15.40 0.97
N ASP A 57 13.97 -16.69 0.66
CA ASP A 57 15.09 -17.44 0.12
C ASP A 57 14.90 -17.63 -1.39
N TYR A 58 15.84 -17.12 -2.18
CA TYR A 58 15.79 -17.11 -3.64
C TYR A 58 16.92 -17.89 -4.28
N HIS A 59 16.64 -18.46 -5.44
CA HIS A 59 17.66 -18.92 -6.39
C HIS A 59 17.57 -18.15 -7.71
N PHE A 60 18.71 -17.70 -8.19
CA PHE A 60 18.84 -17.00 -9.47
C PHE A 60 19.74 -17.79 -10.41
N SER A 61 19.23 -18.22 -11.56
CA SER A 61 19.99 -18.94 -12.59
C SER A 61 20.81 -18.01 -13.50
N GLN A 62 20.62 -16.71 -13.40
CA GLN A 62 21.33 -15.65 -14.14
C GLN A 62 21.33 -14.36 -13.32
N PRO A 63 22.18 -13.35 -13.70
CA PRO A 63 22.13 -12.05 -13.04
C PRO A 63 20.73 -11.43 -13.14
N THR A 64 20.13 -11.10 -12.00
CA THR A 64 18.73 -10.66 -11.90
C THR A 64 18.63 -9.35 -11.14
N PRO A 65 18.28 -8.24 -11.80
CA PRO A 65 17.86 -7.02 -11.09
C PRO A 65 16.53 -7.26 -10.38
N ALA A 66 16.40 -6.74 -9.16
CA ALA A 66 15.16 -6.77 -8.40
C ALA A 66 14.93 -5.46 -7.64
N VAL A 67 13.66 -5.19 -7.35
CA VAL A 67 13.21 -4.11 -6.46
C VAL A 67 12.33 -4.72 -5.39
N PHE A 68 12.61 -4.40 -4.13
CA PHE A 68 11.83 -4.84 -2.96
C PHE A 68 11.09 -3.66 -2.34
N LEU A 69 9.86 -3.92 -1.90
CA LEU A 69 9.02 -3.07 -1.08
C LEU A 69 8.68 -3.85 0.20
N LEU A 70 9.65 -4.02 1.08
CA LEU A 70 9.53 -4.84 2.30
C LEU A 70 9.74 -4.03 3.58
N ARG A 71 10.31 -2.84 3.48
CA ARG A 71 10.66 -1.99 4.62
C ARG A 71 9.57 -0.96 4.90
N PRO A 72 9.02 -0.92 6.12
CA PRO A 72 8.08 0.13 6.50
C PRO A 72 8.79 1.47 6.69
N GLN A 73 8.02 2.55 6.66
CA GLN A 73 8.50 3.90 7.00
C GLN A 73 7.70 4.46 8.17
N SER A 74 8.35 5.28 9.00
CA SER A 74 7.65 6.06 10.03
C SER A 74 6.74 7.11 9.38
N GLY A 75 5.55 7.29 9.96
CA GLY A 75 4.55 8.23 9.50
C GLY A 75 3.39 8.33 10.48
N LEU A 76 2.25 8.85 10.02
CA LEU A 76 1.07 9.04 10.87
C LEU A 76 0.46 7.72 11.38
N ALA A 77 0.66 6.59 10.69
CA ALA A 77 0.05 5.31 11.04
C ALA A 77 0.95 4.42 11.91
N GLN A 78 2.26 4.68 11.93
CA GLN A 78 3.23 3.82 12.60
C GLN A 78 4.54 4.56 12.89
N GLN A 79 5.27 4.09 13.91
CA GLN A 79 6.59 4.63 14.28
C GLN A 79 7.60 3.50 14.42
N ILE A 80 8.64 3.50 13.58
CA ILE A 80 9.72 2.50 13.63
C ILE A 80 10.65 2.83 14.78
N ILE A 81 10.96 1.80 15.58
CA ILE A 81 11.90 1.86 16.71
C ILE A 81 13.27 1.36 16.27
N GLN A 82 13.28 0.19 15.63
CA GLN A 82 14.49 -0.48 15.17
C GLN A 82 14.20 -1.24 13.88
N GLU A 83 15.17 -1.27 12.98
CA GLU A 83 15.09 -2.02 11.74
C GLU A 83 16.43 -2.67 11.42
N GLU A 84 16.38 -3.93 10.98
CA GLU A 84 17.50 -4.66 10.42
C GLU A 84 17.06 -5.23 9.07
N TRP A 85 17.68 -4.73 7.99
CA TRP A 85 17.46 -5.18 6.63
C TRP A 85 18.77 -5.65 6.01
N GLN A 86 18.79 -6.84 5.44
CA GLN A 86 19.99 -7.37 4.81
C GLN A 86 19.71 -8.35 3.67
N VAL A 87 20.71 -8.46 2.80
CA VAL A 87 20.82 -9.50 1.76
C VAL A 87 22.04 -10.36 2.06
N THR A 88 21.86 -11.68 2.09
CA THR A 88 22.92 -12.64 2.37
C THR A 88 23.05 -13.63 1.22
N PRO A 89 24.24 -13.83 0.60
CA PRO A 89 25.51 -13.09 0.83
C PRO A 89 25.36 -11.58 0.57
N LEU A 90 26.18 -10.77 1.24
CA LEU A 90 26.08 -9.32 1.20
C LEU A 90 26.19 -8.77 -0.22
N LEU A 91 25.23 -7.95 -0.63
CA LEU A 91 25.20 -7.25 -1.90
C LEU A 91 25.00 -5.74 -1.68
N ALA A 92 25.39 -4.97 -2.69
CA ALA A 92 25.08 -3.54 -2.71
C ALA A 92 23.57 -3.33 -2.92
N VAL A 93 22.97 -2.53 -2.04
CA VAL A 93 21.56 -2.13 -2.11
C VAL A 93 21.47 -0.64 -2.36
N THR A 94 20.57 -0.22 -3.27
CA THR A 94 20.28 1.19 -3.51
C THR A 94 18.84 1.46 -3.11
N SER A 95 18.65 2.21 -2.02
CA SER A 95 17.33 2.62 -1.55
C SER A 95 16.89 3.93 -2.23
N TYR A 96 15.61 4.05 -2.53
CA TYR A 96 14.97 5.25 -3.09
C TYR A 96 13.48 5.30 -2.72
N ASN A 97 12.87 6.47 -2.80
CA ASN A 97 11.43 6.58 -2.70
C ASN A 97 10.80 6.63 -4.10
N ASP A 98 9.71 5.88 -4.28
CA ASP A 98 8.91 5.92 -5.49
C ASP A 98 7.99 7.16 -5.56
N ASN A 99 7.14 7.25 -6.60
CA ASN A 99 6.22 8.37 -6.78
C ASN A 99 5.07 8.41 -5.75
N PHE A 100 4.86 7.34 -4.99
CA PHE A 100 3.89 7.27 -3.89
C PHE A 100 4.54 7.47 -2.52
N GLY A 101 5.85 7.73 -2.49
CA GLY A 101 6.64 7.91 -1.29
C GLY A 101 7.09 6.62 -0.61
N ASN A 102 6.87 5.45 -1.22
CA ASN A 102 7.26 4.16 -0.68
C ASN A 102 8.77 3.96 -0.71
N LEU A 103 9.34 3.35 0.33
CA LEU A 103 10.75 3.00 0.39
C LEU A 103 11.01 1.72 -0.40
N CYS A 104 11.73 1.84 -1.48
CA CYS A 104 12.10 0.76 -2.38
C CYS A 104 13.60 0.49 -2.34
N ASP A 105 13.97 -0.80 -2.36
CA ASP A 105 15.36 -1.26 -2.34
C ASP A 105 15.69 -2.00 -3.65
N ARG A 106 16.60 -1.42 -4.44
CA ARG A 106 17.07 -2.03 -5.69
C ARG A 106 18.33 -2.82 -5.45
N VAL A 107 18.36 -4.08 -5.92
CA VAL A 107 19.48 -5.02 -5.81
C VAL A 107 19.73 -5.68 -7.16
N LEU A 108 21.00 -5.90 -7.52
CA LEU A 108 21.38 -6.79 -8.61
C LEU A 108 21.92 -8.09 -8.01
N PHE A 109 21.18 -9.18 -8.16
CA PHE A 109 21.60 -10.51 -7.73
C PHE A 109 22.45 -11.17 -8.80
N PRO A 110 23.70 -11.58 -8.53
CA PRO A 110 24.42 -12.56 -9.35
C PRO A 110 23.69 -13.91 -9.37
N MET A 111 24.11 -14.81 -10.26
CA MET A 111 23.69 -16.21 -10.22
C MET A 111 24.04 -16.83 -8.86
N GLY A 112 23.10 -17.57 -8.27
CA GLY A 112 23.30 -18.25 -6.98
C GLY A 112 22.09 -18.17 -6.05
N ASP A 113 22.31 -18.58 -4.80
CA ASP A 113 21.33 -18.58 -3.73
C ASP A 113 21.51 -17.36 -2.82
N TYR A 114 20.40 -16.70 -2.52
CA TYR A 114 20.40 -15.49 -1.69
C TYR A 114 19.20 -15.50 -0.73
N GLN A 115 19.42 -14.93 0.43
CA GLN A 115 18.38 -14.65 1.40
C GLN A 115 18.20 -13.14 1.54
N VAL A 116 16.96 -12.68 1.48
CA VAL A 116 16.54 -11.32 1.81
C VAL A 116 15.80 -11.39 3.14
N SER A 117 16.24 -10.61 4.13
CA SER A 117 15.63 -10.63 5.47
C SER A 117 15.39 -9.24 6.01
N LEU A 118 14.24 -9.10 6.71
CA LEU A 118 13.85 -7.92 7.47
C LEU A 118 13.47 -8.36 8.88
N THR A 119 13.94 -7.60 9.87
CA THR A 119 13.38 -7.56 11.23
C THR A 119 13.10 -6.10 11.56
N VAL A 120 11.87 -5.79 11.96
CA VAL A 120 11.49 -4.42 12.35
C VAL A 120 10.68 -4.43 13.63
N GLU A 121 11.01 -3.51 14.55
CA GLU A 121 10.21 -3.19 15.73
C GLU A 121 9.58 -1.82 15.56
N LEU A 122 8.29 -1.71 15.84
CA LEU A 122 7.55 -0.48 15.63
C LEU A 122 6.32 -0.39 16.54
N TYR A 123 5.84 0.84 16.72
CA TYR A 123 4.51 1.11 17.24
C TYR A 123 3.50 1.26 16.11
N THR A 124 2.33 0.65 16.26
CA THR A 124 1.16 0.83 15.38
C THR A 124 -0.14 0.81 16.20
N SER A 125 -1.25 1.24 15.62
CA SER A 125 -2.54 1.26 16.31
C SER A 125 -3.08 -0.16 16.55
N GLU A 126 -3.61 -0.40 17.76
CA GLU A 126 -4.36 -1.63 18.08
C GLU A 126 -5.71 -1.72 17.36
N ARG A 127 -6.22 -0.60 16.86
CA ARG A 127 -7.55 -0.49 16.21
C ARG A 127 -7.41 0.29 14.92
N ILE A 128 -8.34 0.07 14.01
CA ILE A 128 -8.54 0.96 12.86
C ILE A 128 -9.73 1.87 13.13
N ASP A 129 -9.70 3.05 12.55
CA ASP A 129 -10.79 4.02 12.68
C ASP A 129 -12.02 3.52 11.92
N VAL A 130 -13.18 3.74 12.53
CA VAL A 130 -14.51 3.52 11.94
C VAL A 130 -15.32 4.80 12.06
N ALA A 131 -16.09 5.15 11.03
CA ALA A 131 -16.84 6.40 10.98
C ALA A 131 -18.25 6.22 10.34
N PRO A 132 -19.13 5.40 10.94
CA PRO A 132 -20.49 5.23 10.41
C PRO A 132 -21.19 6.59 10.19
N GLY A 133 -21.83 6.76 9.04
CA GLY A 133 -22.51 8.00 8.67
C GLY A 133 -21.61 9.14 8.19
N MET A 134 -20.28 8.96 8.12
CA MET A 134 -19.38 9.97 7.54
C MET A 134 -19.66 10.10 6.05
N PRO A 135 -20.02 11.31 5.57
CA PRO A 135 -20.35 11.52 4.16
C PRO A 135 -19.12 11.47 3.28
N ASN A 136 -19.33 11.19 1.99
CA ASN A 136 -18.29 11.28 0.99
C ASN A 136 -17.82 12.73 0.80
N THR A 137 -16.55 12.90 0.41
CA THR A 137 -16.02 14.21 0.02
C THR A 137 -16.37 14.46 -1.44
N PRO A 138 -17.04 15.57 -1.79
CA PRO A 138 -17.28 15.95 -3.19
C PRO A 138 -15.97 16.05 -3.98
N ILE A 139 -15.98 15.62 -5.24
CA ILE A 139 -14.76 15.55 -6.08
C ILE A 139 -14.02 16.90 -6.14
N GLU A 140 -14.76 18.01 -6.24
CA GLU A 140 -14.21 19.37 -6.28
C GLU A 140 -13.55 19.83 -4.96
N GLN A 141 -13.74 19.08 -3.87
CA GLN A 141 -13.16 19.36 -2.55
C GLN A 141 -12.05 18.36 -2.18
N LEU A 142 -11.82 17.37 -3.03
CA LEU A 142 -10.77 16.37 -2.78
C LEU A 142 -9.37 16.99 -2.82
N PRO A 143 -8.47 16.62 -1.92
CA PRO A 143 -7.05 16.96 -2.02
C PRO A 143 -6.45 16.47 -3.34
N SER A 144 -5.58 17.27 -3.97
CA SER A 144 -5.02 16.97 -5.29
C SER A 144 -4.24 15.65 -5.35
N ASP A 145 -3.62 15.24 -4.26
CA ASP A 145 -2.88 13.99 -4.13
C ASP A 145 -3.78 12.75 -4.04
N THR A 146 -5.09 12.92 -3.76
CA THR A 146 -6.05 11.82 -3.78
C THR A 146 -6.63 11.56 -5.16
N MET A 147 -6.55 12.51 -6.11
CA MET A 147 -7.18 12.42 -7.43
C MET A 147 -6.69 11.24 -8.26
N VAL A 148 -5.41 10.86 -8.13
CA VAL A 148 -4.84 9.70 -8.84
C VAL A 148 -5.51 8.38 -8.43
N TYR A 149 -6.12 8.33 -7.26
CA TYR A 149 -6.80 7.17 -6.72
C TYR A 149 -8.29 7.04 -7.09
N LEU A 150 -8.80 7.97 -7.92
CA LEU A 150 -10.09 7.85 -8.61
C LEU A 150 -9.95 7.14 -9.98
N LEU A 151 -8.73 7.16 -10.55
CA LEU A 151 -8.51 6.72 -11.93
C LEU A 151 -8.42 5.20 -12.05
N PRO A 152 -8.81 4.61 -13.20
CA PRO A 152 -8.53 3.24 -13.53
C PRO A 152 -7.04 2.93 -13.42
N SER A 153 -6.71 1.69 -13.10
CA SER A 153 -5.32 1.24 -13.03
C SER A 153 -5.21 -0.21 -13.55
N ARG A 154 -4.02 -0.81 -13.57
CA ARG A 154 -3.79 -2.08 -14.26
C ARG A 154 -4.78 -3.18 -13.85
N TYR A 155 -5.08 -3.30 -12.56
CA TYR A 155 -5.93 -4.35 -12.00
C TYR A 155 -7.30 -3.86 -11.56
N CYS A 156 -7.46 -2.54 -11.42
CA CYS A 156 -8.67 -1.90 -10.94
C CYS A 156 -9.37 -1.17 -12.09
N LEU A 157 -10.52 -1.71 -12.51
CA LEU A 157 -11.29 -1.32 -13.69
C LEU A 157 -12.70 -0.86 -13.24
N PRO A 158 -12.82 0.32 -12.58
CA PRO A 158 -14.09 0.78 -11.99
C PRO A 158 -15.22 0.94 -13.01
N GLU A 159 -14.90 1.32 -14.26
CA GLU A 159 -15.85 1.52 -15.34
C GLU A 159 -16.69 0.28 -15.68
N PHE A 160 -16.20 -0.92 -15.36
CA PHE A 160 -16.91 -2.18 -15.61
C PHE A 160 -17.69 -2.70 -14.40
N LEU A 161 -17.64 -2.01 -13.25
CA LEU A 161 -18.22 -2.48 -11.98
C LEU A 161 -19.20 -1.46 -11.35
N LEU A 162 -19.62 -0.43 -12.11
CA LEU A 162 -20.52 0.62 -11.59
C LEU A 162 -21.89 0.05 -11.20
N GLN A 163 -22.47 -0.81 -12.02
CA GLN A 163 -23.78 -1.40 -11.73
C GLN A 163 -23.75 -2.29 -10.48
N GLU A 164 -22.69 -3.06 -10.33
CA GLU A 164 -22.44 -3.92 -9.19
C GLU A 164 -22.24 -3.09 -7.90
N ALA A 165 -21.45 -2.02 -7.98
CA ALA A 165 -21.23 -1.11 -6.85
C ALA A 165 -22.54 -0.45 -6.40
N GLN A 166 -23.35 0.03 -7.34
CA GLN A 166 -24.67 0.61 -7.06
C GLN A 166 -25.63 -0.43 -6.45
N MET A 167 -25.68 -1.65 -6.99
CA MET A 167 -26.50 -2.73 -6.45
C MET A 167 -26.12 -3.07 -5.00
N ILE A 168 -24.83 -3.15 -4.69
CA ILE A 168 -24.36 -3.48 -3.35
C ILE A 168 -24.73 -2.37 -2.34
N THR A 169 -24.71 -1.12 -2.79
CA THR A 169 -24.75 0.04 -1.89
C THR A 169 -26.05 0.83 -1.92
N GLN A 170 -27.09 0.38 -2.63
CA GLN A 170 -28.33 1.12 -2.85
C GLN A 170 -29.07 1.53 -1.56
N ASP A 171 -28.94 0.73 -0.48
CA ASP A 171 -29.64 0.94 0.80
C ASP A 171 -28.75 1.61 1.85
N PHE A 172 -27.55 2.06 1.49
CA PHE A 172 -26.58 2.63 2.42
C PHE A 172 -26.36 4.13 2.18
N ALA A 173 -26.08 4.86 3.26
CA ALA A 173 -25.71 6.27 3.18
C ALA A 173 -24.36 6.46 2.45
N GLU A 174 -24.22 7.60 1.76
CA GLU A 174 -23.00 7.94 1.04
C GLU A 174 -21.76 7.98 1.95
N GLY A 175 -20.61 7.66 1.38
CA GLY A 175 -19.33 7.70 2.07
C GLY A 175 -19.01 6.41 2.82
N TYR A 176 -18.75 6.49 4.13
CA TYR A 176 -18.25 5.37 4.93
C TYR A 176 -19.15 4.14 4.86
N ASP A 177 -20.46 4.32 4.95
CA ASP A 177 -21.40 3.20 5.01
C ASP A 177 -21.43 2.42 3.69
N LYS A 178 -21.29 3.11 2.54
CA LYS A 178 -21.12 2.44 1.23
C LYS A 178 -19.80 1.67 1.14
N ALA A 179 -18.69 2.25 1.58
CA ALA A 179 -17.40 1.57 1.59
C ALA A 179 -17.41 0.34 2.50
N ALA A 180 -18.04 0.45 3.67
CA ALA A 180 -18.22 -0.67 4.60
C ALA A 180 -19.11 -1.76 4.01
N ALA A 181 -20.20 -1.40 3.32
CA ALA A 181 -21.07 -2.34 2.62
C ALA A 181 -20.34 -3.11 1.51
N ILE A 182 -19.49 -2.44 0.72
CA ILE A 182 -18.62 -3.08 -0.26
C ILE A 182 -17.71 -4.11 0.39
N CYS A 183 -17.01 -3.72 1.47
CA CYS A 183 -16.11 -4.61 2.20
C CYS A 183 -16.85 -5.85 2.74
N ALA A 184 -17.99 -5.65 3.38
CA ALA A 184 -18.82 -6.72 3.93
C ALA A 184 -19.37 -7.63 2.82
N TYR A 185 -19.79 -7.07 1.68
CA TYR A 185 -20.29 -7.86 0.56
C TYR A 185 -19.21 -8.77 -0.02
N ILE A 186 -17.98 -8.25 -0.21
CA ILE A 186 -16.86 -9.06 -0.71
C ILE A 186 -16.57 -10.19 0.28
N HIS A 187 -16.45 -9.88 1.58
CA HIS A 187 -16.21 -10.87 2.61
C HIS A 187 -17.24 -12.01 2.62
N GLN A 188 -18.51 -11.69 2.43
CA GLN A 188 -19.61 -12.65 2.53
C GLN A 188 -19.84 -13.46 1.24
N ASN A 189 -19.50 -12.92 0.06
CA ASN A 189 -19.90 -13.49 -1.23
C ASN A 189 -18.72 -14.02 -2.05
N PHE A 190 -17.48 -13.87 -1.57
CA PHE A 190 -16.28 -14.33 -2.26
C PHE A 190 -15.51 -15.34 -1.41
N THR A 191 -14.95 -16.33 -2.07
CA THR A 191 -14.18 -17.38 -1.40
C THR A 191 -12.69 -17.03 -1.40
N TYR A 192 -12.08 -16.96 -0.23
CA TYR A 192 -10.62 -16.87 -0.15
C TYR A 192 -9.99 -18.21 -0.49
N GLN A 193 -9.20 -18.26 -1.58
CA GLN A 193 -8.62 -19.50 -2.08
C GLN A 193 -7.23 -19.27 -2.69
N TYR A 194 -6.21 -19.84 -2.07
CA TYR A 194 -4.86 -19.84 -2.67
C TYR A 194 -4.83 -20.54 -4.02
N GLY A 195 -4.02 -20.01 -4.96
CA GLY A 195 -3.87 -20.56 -6.30
C GLY A 195 -5.07 -20.32 -7.24
N SER A 196 -6.06 -19.55 -6.81
CA SER A 196 -7.23 -19.22 -7.63
C SER A 196 -7.02 -18.06 -8.60
N SER A 197 -5.94 -17.32 -8.45
CA SER A 197 -5.58 -16.15 -9.25
C SER A 197 -4.10 -16.19 -9.69
N THR A 198 -3.79 -15.42 -10.73
CA THR A 198 -2.45 -15.27 -11.30
C THR A 198 -1.97 -13.83 -11.17
N ALA A 199 -0.74 -13.56 -11.59
CA ALA A 199 -0.19 -12.20 -11.63
C ALA A 199 -0.99 -11.23 -12.52
N ASP A 200 -1.82 -11.72 -13.43
CA ASP A 200 -2.59 -10.90 -14.36
C ASP A 200 -4.07 -10.76 -13.97
N THR A 201 -4.52 -11.45 -12.91
CA THR A 201 -5.94 -11.43 -12.48
C THR A 201 -6.36 -10.02 -12.06
N THR A 202 -7.42 -9.53 -12.69
CA THR A 202 -8.03 -8.21 -12.47
C THR A 202 -9.20 -8.28 -11.48
N ALA A 203 -9.66 -7.11 -11.02
CA ALA A 203 -10.87 -6.99 -10.20
C ALA A 203 -12.12 -7.54 -10.91
N LEU A 204 -12.22 -7.35 -12.24
CA LEU A 204 -13.33 -7.86 -13.02
C LEU A 204 -13.36 -9.39 -13.05
N GLU A 205 -12.22 -10.04 -13.26
CA GLU A 205 -12.10 -11.51 -13.22
C GLU A 205 -12.38 -12.04 -11.81
N THR A 206 -11.91 -11.37 -10.76
CA THR A 206 -12.24 -11.70 -9.37
C THR A 206 -13.75 -11.63 -9.14
N TRP A 207 -14.42 -10.57 -9.64
CA TRP A 207 -15.89 -10.46 -9.58
C TRP A 207 -16.59 -11.63 -10.26
N GLN A 208 -16.14 -12.01 -11.45
CA GLN A 208 -16.74 -13.10 -12.23
C GLN A 208 -16.54 -14.47 -11.58
N HIS A 209 -15.36 -14.74 -11.06
CA HIS A 209 -14.99 -16.03 -10.49
C HIS A 209 -15.42 -16.22 -9.03
N LYS A 210 -15.78 -15.15 -8.33
CA LYS A 210 -16.18 -15.12 -6.92
C LYS A 210 -15.15 -15.74 -5.97
N LYS A 211 -13.87 -15.67 -6.32
CA LYS A 211 -12.76 -16.19 -5.53
C LYS A 211 -11.47 -15.45 -5.82
N GLY A 212 -10.55 -15.44 -4.84
CA GLY A 212 -9.28 -14.75 -4.93
C GLY A 212 -8.48 -14.86 -3.65
N VAL A 213 -7.40 -14.08 -3.56
CA VAL A 213 -6.59 -13.89 -2.35
C VAL A 213 -6.68 -12.42 -1.88
N CYS A 214 -5.94 -12.05 -0.84
CA CYS A 214 -5.98 -10.70 -0.24
C CYS A 214 -5.81 -9.57 -1.29
N ARG A 215 -4.86 -9.74 -2.24
CA ARG A 215 -4.64 -8.81 -3.35
C ARG A 215 -5.89 -8.64 -4.21
N ASP A 216 -6.55 -9.73 -4.58
CA ASP A 216 -7.71 -9.72 -5.47
C ASP A 216 -8.92 -9.08 -4.78
N PHE A 217 -9.10 -9.34 -3.48
CA PHE A 217 -10.15 -8.73 -2.66
C PHE A 217 -9.91 -7.22 -2.50
N ALA A 218 -8.65 -6.79 -2.33
CA ALA A 218 -8.30 -5.38 -2.31
C ALA A 218 -8.59 -4.70 -3.65
N HIS A 219 -8.17 -5.29 -4.78
CA HIS A 219 -8.47 -4.76 -6.12
C HIS A 219 -9.96 -4.62 -6.37
N LEU A 220 -10.76 -5.59 -5.93
CA LEU A 220 -12.20 -5.53 -6.07
C LEU A 220 -12.81 -4.41 -5.23
N GLY A 221 -12.40 -4.29 -3.96
CA GLY A 221 -12.84 -3.20 -3.07
C GLY A 221 -12.49 -1.81 -3.61
N ILE A 222 -11.26 -1.66 -4.14
CA ILE A 222 -10.80 -0.43 -4.81
C ILE A 222 -11.67 -0.11 -6.02
N SER A 223 -11.91 -1.10 -6.90
CA SER A 223 -12.67 -0.88 -8.14
C SER A 223 -14.11 -0.49 -7.85
N LEU A 224 -14.77 -1.17 -6.93
CA LEU A 224 -16.14 -0.85 -6.52
C LEU A 224 -16.24 0.52 -5.84
N SER A 225 -15.25 0.90 -5.01
CA SER A 225 -15.20 2.22 -4.37
C SER A 225 -15.00 3.34 -5.39
N ARG A 226 -14.04 3.17 -6.31
CA ARG A 226 -13.78 4.15 -7.39
C ARG A 226 -14.96 4.29 -8.35
N ALA A 227 -15.71 3.21 -8.61
CA ALA A 227 -16.93 3.26 -9.41
C ALA A 227 -18.02 4.16 -8.80
N LEU A 228 -17.94 4.44 -7.50
CA LEU A 228 -18.81 5.36 -6.77
C LEU A 228 -18.12 6.71 -6.45
N ASP A 229 -17.12 7.08 -7.24
CA ASP A 229 -16.36 8.32 -7.10
C ASP A 229 -15.67 8.50 -5.73
N MET A 230 -15.35 7.41 -5.05
CA MET A 230 -14.59 7.41 -3.81
C MET A 230 -13.11 7.07 -4.11
N PRO A 231 -12.15 7.99 -3.82
CA PRO A 231 -10.73 7.66 -3.99
C PRO A 231 -10.36 6.44 -3.15
N ALA A 232 -9.77 5.43 -3.77
CA ALA A 232 -9.37 4.22 -3.09
C ALA A 232 -7.99 3.76 -3.52
N ARG A 233 -7.17 3.30 -2.54
CA ARG A 233 -5.79 2.89 -2.76
C ARG A 233 -5.49 1.53 -2.18
N MET A 234 -4.55 0.82 -2.78
CA MET A 234 -4.01 -0.41 -2.25
C MET A 234 -2.98 -0.12 -1.18
N VAL A 235 -2.99 -0.95 -0.14
CA VAL A 235 -1.98 -0.97 0.91
C VAL A 235 -1.43 -2.38 1.01
N VAL A 236 -0.11 -2.48 1.11
CA VAL A 236 0.59 -3.75 1.35
C VAL A 236 1.35 -3.69 2.66
N GLY A 237 1.47 -4.83 3.33
CA GLY A 237 2.15 -4.86 4.62
C GLY A 237 2.07 -6.20 5.34
N TYR A 238 2.20 -6.13 6.67
CA TYR A 238 2.02 -7.25 7.58
C TYR A 238 0.81 -7.00 8.48
N LEU A 239 0.12 -8.07 8.87
CA LEU A 239 -1.03 -7.99 9.78
C LEU A 239 -0.80 -8.91 10.98
N TYR A 240 -0.83 -8.33 12.18
CA TYR A 240 -0.74 -9.09 13.42
C TYR A 240 -1.89 -10.09 13.55
N GLN A 241 -1.58 -11.32 13.96
CA GLN A 241 -2.55 -12.43 14.06
C GLN A 241 -3.29 -12.74 12.74
N LEU A 242 -2.64 -12.55 11.61
CA LEU A 242 -3.11 -13.11 10.35
C LEU A 242 -2.96 -14.64 10.39
N ASP A 243 -3.98 -15.37 9.94
CA ASP A 243 -3.95 -16.84 9.92
C ASP A 243 -4.47 -17.37 8.57
N PRO A 244 -3.63 -18.11 7.81
CA PRO A 244 -2.20 -18.32 8.05
C PRO A 244 -1.39 -17.04 7.89
N MET A 245 -0.23 -16.93 8.58
CA MET A 245 0.65 -15.78 8.50
C MET A 245 1.29 -15.68 7.12
N ASP A 246 1.20 -14.49 6.51
CA ASP A 246 1.69 -14.20 5.15
C ASP A 246 1.92 -12.70 4.98
N LEU A 247 2.53 -12.31 3.85
CA LEU A 247 2.47 -10.96 3.32
C LEU A 247 1.01 -10.63 3.01
N HIS A 248 0.58 -9.43 3.36
CA HIS A 248 -0.84 -9.08 3.31
C HIS A 248 -1.13 -7.82 2.50
N ALA A 249 -2.32 -7.79 1.90
CA ALA A 249 -2.81 -6.64 1.16
C ALA A 249 -4.25 -6.32 1.58
N TRP A 250 -4.55 -5.03 1.66
CA TRP A 250 -5.87 -4.48 1.93
C TRP A 250 -6.06 -3.19 1.15
N TYR A 251 -7.14 -2.46 1.37
CA TYR A 251 -7.35 -1.18 0.71
C TYR A 251 -7.81 -0.11 1.70
N GLU A 252 -7.63 1.13 1.28
CA GLU A 252 -8.13 2.30 1.99
C GLU A 252 -8.98 3.13 1.06
N VAL A 253 -10.00 3.78 1.63
CA VAL A 253 -10.90 4.71 0.94
C VAL A 253 -10.81 6.07 1.61
N PHE A 254 -10.68 7.14 0.82
CA PHE A 254 -10.69 8.52 1.31
C PHE A 254 -12.11 9.02 1.48
N ILE A 255 -12.48 9.35 2.72
CA ILE A 255 -13.84 9.74 3.11
C ILE A 255 -13.73 10.88 4.11
N GLY A 256 -14.56 11.91 3.94
CA GLY A 256 -14.43 13.11 4.76
C GLY A 256 -13.10 13.82 4.49
N ASP A 257 -12.16 13.71 5.40
CA ASP A 257 -10.85 14.38 5.33
C ASP A 257 -9.66 13.44 5.47
N ARG A 258 -9.88 12.10 5.45
CA ARG A 258 -8.82 11.10 5.70
C ARG A 258 -9.08 9.74 5.05
N TRP A 259 -8.05 8.90 5.09
CA TRP A 259 -8.09 7.51 4.64
C TRP A 259 -8.64 6.60 5.73
N TYR A 260 -9.59 5.73 5.38
CA TYR A 260 -10.13 4.68 6.24
C TYR A 260 -9.76 3.31 5.68
N THR A 261 -9.32 2.41 6.57
CA THR A 261 -8.88 1.04 6.23
C THR A 261 -10.05 0.09 6.09
N PHE A 262 -10.06 -0.69 5.01
CA PHE A 262 -11.00 -1.78 4.75
C PHE A 262 -10.24 -3.03 4.33
N ASP A 263 -10.65 -4.18 4.86
CA ASP A 263 -10.01 -5.47 4.60
C ASP A 263 -11.06 -6.56 4.51
N ALA A 264 -11.45 -6.91 3.30
CA ALA A 264 -12.49 -7.89 3.04
C ALA A 264 -12.07 -9.35 3.35
N THR A 265 -10.80 -9.59 3.69
CA THR A 265 -10.37 -10.91 4.19
C THR A 265 -10.70 -11.11 5.67
N GLN A 266 -10.96 -10.04 6.41
CA GLN A 266 -11.24 -10.06 7.84
C GLN A 266 -12.74 -9.90 8.09
N SER A 267 -13.28 -10.68 9.06
CA SER A 267 -14.71 -10.62 9.44
C SER A 267 -15.09 -9.36 10.22
N ALA A 268 -14.11 -8.63 10.76
CA ALA A 268 -14.30 -7.41 11.53
C ALA A 268 -13.09 -6.47 11.35
N PRO A 269 -13.26 -5.15 11.61
CA PRO A 269 -12.15 -4.21 11.62
C PRO A 269 -11.03 -4.66 12.57
N LYS A 270 -9.79 -4.74 12.08
CA LYS A 270 -8.63 -5.26 12.80
C LYS A 270 -7.44 -4.32 12.67
N GLY A 271 -6.88 -3.87 13.79
CA GLY A 271 -5.63 -3.10 13.85
C GLY A 271 -4.39 -3.98 13.84
N GLY A 272 -3.27 -3.48 14.35
CA GLY A 272 -1.99 -4.18 14.33
C GLY A 272 -1.44 -4.36 12.91
N ARG A 273 -1.55 -3.32 12.08
CA ARG A 273 -1.09 -3.32 10.69
C ARG A 273 0.26 -2.62 10.60
N VAL A 274 1.20 -3.29 9.94
CA VAL A 274 2.50 -2.73 9.58
C VAL A 274 2.47 -2.40 8.10
N ILE A 275 2.48 -1.11 7.78
CA ILE A 275 2.33 -0.61 6.41
C ILE A 275 3.71 -0.54 5.74
N LEU A 276 3.85 -1.18 4.58
CA LEU A 276 5.03 -1.13 3.74
C LEU A 276 4.91 -0.10 2.63
N GLY A 277 3.73 0.02 2.02
CA GLY A 277 3.53 0.99 0.97
C GLY A 277 2.09 1.14 0.50
N TYR A 278 1.87 2.20 -0.27
CA TYR A 278 0.60 2.60 -0.87
C TYR A 278 0.74 2.70 -2.38
N GLY A 279 -0.32 2.36 -3.12
CA GLY A 279 -0.36 2.51 -4.57
C GLY A 279 -1.77 2.45 -5.12
N ARG A 280 -1.92 2.60 -6.43
CA ARG A 280 -3.24 2.51 -7.06
C ARG A 280 -3.77 1.08 -7.08
N ASP A 281 -2.85 0.12 -7.27
CA ASP A 281 -3.09 -1.33 -7.23
C ASP A 281 -1.73 -2.07 -7.09
N ALA A 282 -1.72 -3.39 -7.24
CA ALA A 282 -0.50 -4.20 -7.07
C ALA A 282 0.60 -3.94 -8.12
N ALA A 283 0.33 -3.21 -9.21
CA ALA A 283 1.39 -2.81 -10.14
C ALA A 283 2.32 -1.75 -9.54
N ASP A 284 1.80 -0.93 -8.61
CA ASP A 284 2.57 0.09 -7.92
C ASP A 284 3.24 -0.43 -6.63
N VAL A 285 2.67 -1.47 -5.99
CA VAL A 285 3.08 -1.93 -4.64
C VAL A 285 3.34 -3.44 -4.58
N ALA A 286 4.05 -3.99 -5.54
CA ALA A 286 4.52 -5.37 -5.44
C ALA A 286 5.60 -5.50 -4.36
N PHE A 287 5.49 -6.51 -3.48
CA PHE A 287 6.49 -6.79 -2.43
C PHE A 287 7.89 -7.03 -2.99
N ALA A 288 7.97 -7.66 -4.18
CA ALA A 288 9.18 -7.82 -4.95
C ALA A 288 8.85 -7.82 -6.45
N THR A 289 9.69 -7.12 -7.23
CA THR A 289 9.63 -7.10 -8.69
C THR A 289 10.96 -7.58 -9.23
N PHE A 290 10.94 -8.61 -10.08
CA PHE A 290 12.13 -9.19 -10.70
C PHE A 290 12.12 -8.92 -12.20
N PHE A 291 13.29 -8.59 -12.75
CA PHE A 291 13.46 -8.27 -14.17
C PHE A 291 14.09 -9.42 -14.97
N ALA A 292 14.21 -10.60 -14.34
CA ALA A 292 14.61 -11.84 -14.97
C ALA A 292 14.01 -13.03 -14.18
N PRO A 293 14.05 -14.28 -14.70
CA PRO A 293 13.54 -15.44 -14.00
C PRO A 293 14.21 -15.66 -12.65
N PHE A 294 13.42 -16.05 -11.68
CA PHE A 294 13.82 -16.38 -10.32
C PHE A 294 13.04 -17.59 -9.80
N GLU A 295 13.54 -18.21 -8.76
CA GLU A 295 12.86 -19.22 -7.97
C GLU A 295 12.79 -18.77 -6.50
N LEU A 296 11.58 -18.67 -5.96
CA LEU A 296 11.37 -18.49 -4.53
C LEU A 296 11.41 -19.88 -3.88
N LYS A 297 12.43 -20.16 -3.07
CA LYS A 297 12.62 -21.45 -2.40
C LYS A 297 11.87 -21.57 -1.10
N ASP A 298 11.84 -20.48 -0.33
CA ASP A 298 11.16 -20.44 0.97
C ASP A 298 10.74 -19.00 1.30
N MET A 299 9.64 -18.88 2.05
CA MET A 299 9.15 -17.61 2.57
C MET A 299 8.67 -17.81 4.00
N LYS A 300 9.18 -16.98 4.91
CA LYS A 300 8.76 -16.96 6.32
C LYS A 300 8.40 -15.54 6.71
N VAL A 301 7.19 -15.38 7.20
CA VAL A 301 6.69 -14.12 7.76
C VAL A 301 6.21 -14.39 9.17
N ASN A 302 6.53 -13.49 10.09
CA ASN A 302 5.99 -13.52 11.44
C ASN A 302 5.72 -12.11 11.94
N VAL A 303 4.64 -11.94 12.71
CA VAL A 303 4.30 -10.69 13.40
C VAL A 303 3.89 -11.03 14.82
N GLU A 304 4.61 -10.51 15.79
CA GLU A 304 4.35 -10.74 17.20
C GLU A 304 4.22 -9.42 17.97
N LYS A 305 3.38 -9.41 19.00
CA LYS A 305 3.32 -8.32 19.96
C LYS A 305 4.47 -8.49 20.95
N ILE A 306 5.19 -7.42 21.20
CA ILE A 306 6.31 -7.37 22.14
C ILE A 306 6.05 -6.28 23.19
N ASP A 307 6.72 -6.39 24.34
CA ASP A 307 6.59 -5.47 25.47
C ASP A 307 7.39 -4.16 25.26
#